data_1c3b7b45f5181220e5878f1f6b1e87da
#
_entry.id   1c3b7b45f5181220e5878f1f6b1e87da
#
_cell.length_a   1.000
_cell.length_b   1.000
_cell.length_c   1.000
_cell.angle_alpha   90.00
_cell.angle_beta   90.00
_cell.angle_gamma   90.00
#
_symmetry.space_group_name_H-M   'P 1'
#
loop_
_entity.id
_entity.type
_entity.pdbx_description
1 polymer ?
#
loop_
_entity_poly.entity_id
_entity_poly.type
_entity_poly.pdbx_seq_one_letter_code
_entity_poly.pdbx_strand_id
1 'polypeptide(L)'
;VPHEPAPQPADELDAEAVRTWSSLALAALDRAREDIDAINVYPVADADTGTNLYLTAESADRELAAAFGDATRTAAAPSLPEAVRAFAHGALIGARGNSGTILAQLLRGVADVLGAEPGERAPGPMLAQALTRAAEEAYQAVAHPVEGTMLTVATAAARAAGAAAGTAADVARAAYDGARAALAETPGQLAALGRAGVVDAGGCGVVAVLGALWQALSGQEPAPEPVRGRAVPVPQPPQPCDAQDRGGPAYEVIYLLEATEAAVATLRTRLDGLGDSLVVVGGEGLWNVHVHVDDPGAAVEAGVVAGRPYRIRITHFGDERRRARTERVQRAVVAVVPGEGLAVLCGDAGATTVLARPGEAPAAAALADAIHRAHAREVVVLPNDSEWRAAAAAAAEAARADGVRVAVIPTRSAVQGLAALAVHDGDATFDEDVVAMTAAAGATRYGELAVAERQSFTSAGICQAGDVLGLIDGDVAVIGSGLPETAEAVLARMLGSGGELVTLVLGPEVPDALAARLEAYVQHGHLAVDTVTYRGGRYSAPLLIGVE
;
A
#
# COMPACT_ATOMS: atom_id res chain seq x y z
N VAL A 1 13.43 23.41 -8.86
CA VAL A 1 12.18 23.67 -8.14
C VAL A 1 12.59 24.08 -6.73
N PRO A 2 12.14 25.23 -6.18
CA PRO A 2 12.45 25.59 -4.81
C PRO A 2 11.87 24.53 -3.86
N HIS A 3 12.69 24.02 -2.97
CA HIS A 3 12.29 23.18 -1.85
C HIS A 3 11.20 23.94 -1.08
N GLU A 4 9.98 23.44 -1.11
CA GLU A 4 8.94 23.90 -0.21
C GLU A 4 9.43 23.64 1.22
N PRO A 5 9.49 24.63 2.11
CA PRO A 5 9.90 24.40 3.49
C PRO A 5 8.92 23.39 4.11
N ALA A 6 9.46 22.43 4.85
CA ALA A 6 8.66 21.52 5.66
C ALA A 6 7.66 22.31 6.50
N PRO A 7 6.39 21.87 6.60
CA PRO A 7 5.39 22.58 7.37
C PRO A 7 5.90 22.78 8.81
N GLN A 8 5.85 24.03 9.30
CA GLN A 8 6.21 24.33 10.68
C GLN A 8 5.20 23.61 11.59
N PRO A 9 5.65 23.01 12.71
CA PRO A 9 4.74 22.35 13.64
C PRO A 9 3.68 23.35 14.10
N ALA A 10 2.41 22.97 13.97
CA ALA A 10 1.31 23.75 14.50
C ALA A 10 1.34 23.59 16.03
N ASP A 11 1.78 24.62 16.77
CA ASP A 11 1.71 24.64 18.23
C ASP A 11 0.26 24.69 18.75
N GLU A 12 -0.71 24.85 17.84
CA GLU A 12 -2.12 25.00 18.14
C GLU A 12 -2.94 23.89 17.46
N LEU A 13 -3.96 23.40 18.16
CA LEU A 13 -4.96 22.50 17.62
C LEU A 13 -6.00 23.32 16.86
N ASP A 14 -5.78 23.57 15.58
CA ASP A 14 -6.59 24.40 14.69
C ASP A 14 -7.05 23.63 13.44
N ALA A 15 -7.72 24.31 12.51
CA ALA A 15 -8.20 23.70 11.27
C ALA A 15 -7.06 23.20 10.35
N GLU A 16 -5.92 23.90 10.34
CA GLU A 16 -4.74 23.51 9.55
C GLU A 16 -4.08 22.26 10.15
N ALA A 17 -4.05 22.12 11.47
CA ALA A 17 -3.60 20.90 12.15
C ALA A 17 -4.49 19.70 11.77
N VAL A 18 -5.81 19.89 11.69
CA VAL A 18 -6.76 18.86 11.25
C VAL A 18 -6.51 18.48 9.78
N ARG A 19 -6.27 19.45 8.91
CA ARG A 19 -5.94 19.19 7.49
C ARG A 19 -4.63 18.42 7.36
N THR A 20 -3.61 18.82 8.09
CA THR A 20 -2.32 18.14 8.13
C THR A 20 -2.48 16.70 8.65
N TRP A 21 -3.25 16.54 9.74
CA TRP A 21 -3.56 15.20 10.28
C TRP A 21 -4.25 14.31 9.26
N SER A 22 -5.28 14.81 8.57
CA SER A 22 -6.02 14.07 7.54
C SER A 22 -5.07 13.55 6.43
N SER A 23 -4.28 14.44 5.86
CA SER A 23 -3.33 14.09 4.78
C SER A 23 -2.26 13.09 5.24
N LEU A 24 -1.72 13.27 6.45
CA LEU A 24 -0.74 12.34 7.02
C LEU A 24 -1.35 10.97 7.36
N ALA A 25 -2.60 10.96 7.87
CA ALA A 25 -3.32 9.72 8.16
C ALA A 25 -3.62 8.93 6.89
N LEU A 26 -4.07 9.62 5.83
CA LEU A 26 -4.30 9.01 4.52
C LEU A 26 -3.01 8.40 3.97
N ALA A 27 -1.90 9.13 3.99
CA ALA A 27 -0.61 8.64 3.52
C ALA A 27 -0.06 7.48 4.39
N ALA A 28 -0.31 7.49 5.70
CA ALA A 28 0.10 6.41 6.59
C ALA A 28 -0.70 5.13 6.35
N LEU A 29 -2.03 5.25 6.15
CA LEU A 29 -2.91 4.13 5.82
C LEU A 29 -2.61 3.56 4.43
N ASP A 30 -2.28 4.38 3.45
CA ASP A 30 -1.89 3.92 2.11
C ASP A 30 -0.62 3.06 2.17
N ARG A 31 0.41 3.54 2.87
CA ARG A 31 1.67 2.79 3.06
C ARG A 31 1.47 1.47 3.82
N ALA A 32 0.55 1.43 4.78
CA ALA A 32 0.31 0.26 5.61
C ALA A 32 -0.79 -0.66 5.04
N ARG A 33 -1.48 -0.26 3.99
CA ARG A 33 -2.69 -0.92 3.46
C ARG A 33 -2.52 -2.40 3.22
N GLU A 34 -1.52 -2.77 2.42
CA GLU A 34 -1.26 -4.16 2.06
C GLU A 34 -0.84 -5.02 3.25
N ASP A 35 -0.03 -4.46 4.15
CA ASP A 35 0.40 -5.16 5.37
C ASP A 35 -0.78 -5.40 6.32
N ILE A 36 -1.70 -4.43 6.45
CA ILE A 36 -2.92 -4.55 7.26
C ILE A 36 -3.87 -5.58 6.63
N ASP A 37 -4.07 -5.54 5.32
CA ASP A 37 -4.89 -6.53 4.60
C ASP A 37 -4.33 -7.95 4.78
N ALA A 38 -3.01 -8.12 4.74
CA ALA A 38 -2.34 -9.41 4.88
C ALA A 38 -2.50 -10.07 6.26
N ILE A 39 -2.71 -9.28 7.32
CA ILE A 39 -2.93 -9.79 8.69
C ILE A 39 -4.40 -9.83 9.11
N ASN A 40 -5.32 -9.49 8.22
CA ASN A 40 -6.76 -9.49 8.51
C ASN A 40 -7.32 -10.91 8.65
N VAL A 41 -7.48 -11.36 9.89
CA VAL A 41 -8.01 -12.69 10.23
C VAL A 41 -9.29 -12.66 11.07
N TYR A 42 -9.74 -11.47 11.49
CA TYR A 42 -10.92 -11.29 12.34
C TYR A 42 -11.63 -9.95 12.04
N PRO A 43 -12.98 -9.88 12.07
CA PRO A 43 -13.95 -10.97 12.28
C PRO A 43 -14.09 -11.90 11.07
N VAL A 44 -13.82 -11.41 9.86
CA VAL A 44 -13.82 -12.15 8.60
C VAL A 44 -12.43 -12.04 8.00
N ALA A 45 -11.86 -13.15 7.53
CA ALA A 45 -10.56 -13.17 6.88
C ALA A 45 -10.74 -12.91 5.36
N ASP A 46 -11.06 -11.68 4.99
CA ASP A 46 -11.33 -11.21 3.62
C ASP A 46 -10.20 -10.33 3.04
N ALA A 47 -9.18 -10.04 3.87
CA ALA A 47 -7.99 -9.28 3.49
C ALA A 47 -8.32 -7.88 2.93
N ASP A 48 -9.28 -7.17 3.53
CA ASP A 48 -9.75 -5.87 3.06
C ASP A 48 -9.73 -4.76 4.13
N THR A 49 -9.31 -5.06 5.38
CA THR A 49 -9.32 -4.10 6.49
C THR A 49 -8.50 -2.85 6.19
N GLY A 50 -7.28 -2.99 5.64
CA GLY A 50 -6.43 -1.86 5.26
C GLY A 50 -7.05 -1.03 4.14
N THR A 51 -7.59 -1.71 3.14
CA THR A 51 -8.32 -1.08 2.02
C THR A 51 -9.55 -0.33 2.51
N ASN A 52 -10.34 -0.90 3.41
CA ASN A 52 -11.52 -0.26 3.98
C ASN A 52 -11.18 0.99 4.81
N LEU A 53 -10.14 0.94 5.61
CA LEU A 53 -9.63 2.08 6.38
C LEU A 53 -9.11 3.19 5.46
N TYR A 54 -8.33 2.83 4.44
CA TYR A 54 -7.82 3.78 3.45
C TYR A 54 -8.94 4.50 2.70
N LEU A 55 -9.91 3.77 2.14
CA LEU A 55 -11.03 4.36 1.40
C LEU A 55 -11.92 5.24 2.27
N THR A 56 -12.07 4.90 3.56
CA THR A 56 -12.79 5.72 4.53
C THR A 56 -12.04 7.03 4.81
N ALA A 57 -10.72 6.95 5.02
CA ALA A 57 -9.87 8.13 5.23
C ALA A 57 -9.78 9.00 3.97
N GLU A 58 -9.74 8.41 2.77
CA GLU A 58 -9.76 9.14 1.50
C GLU A 58 -11.05 9.95 1.33
N SER A 59 -12.20 9.39 1.71
CA SER A 59 -13.47 10.11 1.68
C SER A 59 -13.49 11.25 2.70
N ALA A 60 -12.93 11.04 3.88
CA ALA A 60 -12.80 12.06 4.92
C ALA A 60 -11.90 13.22 4.48
N ASP A 61 -10.74 12.92 3.91
CA ASP A 61 -9.79 13.91 3.38
C ASP A 61 -10.40 14.74 2.25
N ARG A 62 -11.13 14.10 1.34
CA ARG A 62 -11.81 14.78 0.22
C ARG A 62 -12.87 15.76 0.69
N GLU A 63 -13.68 15.42 1.68
CA GLU A 63 -14.71 16.29 2.24
C GLU A 63 -14.07 17.47 2.99
N LEU A 64 -13.02 17.21 3.77
CA LEU A 64 -12.24 18.24 4.43
C LEU A 64 -11.59 19.20 3.43
N ALA A 65 -10.97 18.68 2.36
CA ALA A 65 -10.39 19.48 1.29
C ALA A 65 -11.44 20.36 0.59
N ALA A 66 -12.68 19.85 0.40
CA ALA A 66 -13.78 20.63 -0.15
C ALA A 66 -14.16 21.80 0.76
N ALA A 67 -14.17 21.63 2.10
CA ALA A 67 -14.43 22.70 3.04
C ALA A 67 -13.36 23.81 2.94
N PHE A 68 -12.08 23.46 2.75
CA PHE A 68 -11.01 24.43 2.50
C PHE A 68 -11.11 25.06 1.09
N GLY A 69 -11.55 24.30 0.08
CA GLY A 69 -11.77 24.80 -1.29
C GLY A 69 -12.90 25.82 -1.38
N ASP A 70 -13.99 25.63 -0.65
CA ASP A 70 -15.09 26.61 -0.54
C ASP A 70 -14.65 27.90 0.15
N ALA A 71 -13.73 27.81 1.12
CA ALA A 71 -13.14 28.97 1.78
C ALA A 71 -12.37 29.90 0.82
N THR A 72 -11.78 29.38 -0.27
CA THR A 72 -11.13 30.21 -1.29
C THR A 72 -12.13 31.09 -2.05
N ARG A 73 -13.41 30.73 -2.09
CA ARG A 73 -14.51 31.53 -2.67
C ARG A 73 -15.12 32.52 -1.68
N THR A 74 -15.05 32.23 -0.39
CA THR A 74 -15.61 33.06 0.69
C THR A 74 -14.59 33.94 1.42
N ALA A 75 -13.31 33.83 1.08
CA ALA A 75 -12.16 34.56 1.64
C ALA A 75 -11.88 34.30 3.14
N ALA A 76 -12.43 33.27 3.74
CA ALA A 76 -12.14 32.87 5.13
C ALA A 76 -11.82 31.37 5.18
N ALA A 77 -10.71 30.97 5.84
CA ALA A 77 -10.41 29.57 6.13
C ALA A 77 -11.47 28.98 7.08
N PRO A 78 -11.78 27.67 7.00
CA PRO A 78 -12.72 27.06 7.92
C PRO A 78 -12.18 27.15 9.36
N SER A 79 -13.10 27.28 10.32
CA SER A 79 -12.78 27.18 11.73
C SER A 79 -12.49 25.73 12.13
N LEU A 80 -11.86 25.50 13.29
CA LEU A 80 -11.65 24.15 13.83
C LEU A 80 -12.96 23.34 13.89
N PRO A 81 -14.09 23.86 14.42
CA PRO A 81 -15.37 23.15 14.40
C PRO A 81 -15.86 22.75 13.01
N GLU A 82 -15.70 23.60 12.01
CA GLU A 82 -16.09 23.30 10.62
C GLU A 82 -15.19 22.21 10.01
N ALA A 83 -13.88 22.31 10.23
CA ALA A 83 -12.91 21.35 9.73
C ALA A 83 -13.14 19.94 10.31
N VAL A 84 -13.27 19.80 11.62
CA VAL A 84 -13.49 18.48 12.25
C VAL A 84 -14.83 17.86 11.88
N ARG A 85 -15.89 18.68 11.71
CA ARG A 85 -17.19 18.17 11.24
C ARG A 85 -17.13 17.69 9.79
N ALA A 86 -16.47 18.44 8.91
CA ALA A 86 -16.27 18.01 7.51
C ALA A 86 -15.48 16.69 7.45
N PHE A 87 -14.40 16.59 8.24
CA PHE A 87 -13.58 15.38 8.32
C PHE A 87 -14.39 14.16 8.79
N ALA A 88 -15.14 14.29 9.89
CA ALA A 88 -15.98 13.22 10.41
C ALA A 88 -17.16 12.87 9.46
N HIS A 89 -17.77 13.88 8.83
CA HIS A 89 -18.85 13.68 7.86
C HIS A 89 -18.36 12.90 6.63
N GLY A 90 -17.22 13.27 6.07
CA GLY A 90 -16.61 12.56 4.97
C GLY A 90 -16.30 11.10 5.30
N ALA A 91 -15.79 10.82 6.51
CA ALA A 91 -15.59 9.47 6.99
C ALA A 91 -16.90 8.67 7.08
N LEU A 92 -17.97 9.30 7.61
CA LEU A 92 -19.28 8.66 7.78
C LEU A 92 -19.92 8.24 6.45
N ILE A 93 -19.93 9.15 5.45
CA ILE A 93 -20.55 8.86 4.14
C ILE A 93 -19.71 7.93 3.27
N GLY A 94 -18.41 7.86 3.52
CA GLY A 94 -17.45 7.00 2.81
C GLY A 94 -17.06 5.72 3.53
N ALA A 95 -17.60 5.46 4.72
CA ALA A 95 -17.25 4.30 5.52
C ALA A 95 -17.38 2.97 4.76
N ARG A 96 -16.37 2.11 4.89
CA ARG A 96 -16.28 0.80 4.24
C ARG A 96 -16.05 -0.27 5.29
N GLY A 97 -16.77 -1.38 5.19
CA GLY A 97 -16.66 -2.50 6.09
C GLY A 97 -16.84 -2.12 7.56
N ASN A 98 -16.67 -3.06 8.47
CA ASN A 98 -16.71 -2.81 9.92
C ASN A 98 -15.61 -1.84 10.36
N SER A 99 -14.39 -2.03 9.86
CA SER A 99 -13.22 -1.23 10.30
C SER A 99 -13.35 0.23 9.91
N GLY A 100 -13.80 0.52 8.68
CA GLY A 100 -14.05 1.90 8.25
C GLY A 100 -15.22 2.54 8.98
N THR A 101 -16.27 1.78 9.29
CA THR A 101 -17.43 2.26 10.04
C THR A 101 -17.04 2.63 11.48
N ILE A 102 -16.19 1.81 12.14
CA ILE A 102 -15.66 2.12 13.47
C ILE A 102 -14.71 3.33 13.43
N LEU A 103 -13.84 3.43 12.40
CA LEU A 103 -12.98 4.61 12.20
C LEU A 103 -13.81 5.89 12.06
N ALA A 104 -14.90 5.86 11.26
CA ALA A 104 -15.80 6.99 11.12
C ALA A 104 -16.42 7.42 12.46
N GLN A 105 -16.76 6.46 13.32
CA GLN A 105 -17.28 6.75 14.64
C GLN A 105 -16.22 7.33 15.60
N LEU A 106 -14.98 6.86 15.51
CA LEU A 106 -13.86 7.47 16.24
C LEU A 106 -13.68 8.94 15.85
N LEU A 107 -13.66 9.24 14.54
CA LEU A 107 -13.53 10.61 14.05
C LEU A 107 -14.74 11.47 14.43
N ARG A 108 -15.92 10.91 14.47
CA ARG A 108 -17.13 11.59 14.95
C ARG A 108 -17.01 11.95 16.42
N GLY A 109 -16.61 11.03 17.29
CA GLY A 109 -16.42 11.31 18.71
C GLY A 109 -15.38 12.41 18.95
N VAL A 110 -14.34 12.49 18.12
CA VAL A 110 -13.41 13.63 18.10
C VAL A 110 -14.14 14.92 17.71
N ALA A 111 -14.95 14.90 16.66
CA ALA A 111 -15.68 16.06 16.18
C ALA A 111 -16.76 16.56 17.16
N ASP A 112 -17.37 15.68 17.94
CA ASP A 112 -18.35 16.04 18.99
C ASP A 112 -17.73 16.95 20.05
N VAL A 113 -16.45 16.77 20.36
CA VAL A 113 -15.73 17.59 21.34
C VAL A 113 -15.07 18.81 20.72
N LEU A 114 -14.29 18.62 19.63
CA LEU A 114 -13.56 19.71 18.98
C LEU A 114 -14.46 20.62 18.15
N GLY A 115 -15.62 20.11 17.74
CA GLY A 115 -16.65 20.84 16.99
C GLY A 115 -17.60 21.66 17.88
N ALA A 116 -17.52 21.53 19.22
CA ALA A 116 -18.26 22.37 20.14
C ALA A 116 -17.72 23.82 20.15
N GLU A 117 -18.55 24.78 20.57
CA GLU A 117 -18.11 26.15 20.75
C GLU A 117 -16.84 26.22 21.61
N PRO A 118 -15.84 27.02 21.19
CA PRO A 118 -14.57 27.10 21.90
C PRO A 118 -14.78 27.62 23.32
N GLY A 119 -14.58 26.73 24.29
CA GLY A 119 -14.52 27.10 25.72
C GLY A 119 -13.11 27.55 26.09
N GLU A 120 -12.93 28.00 27.35
CA GLU A 120 -11.61 28.40 27.91
C GLU A 120 -10.64 27.21 28.15
N ARG A 121 -10.86 26.05 27.52
CA ARG A 121 -10.04 24.85 27.73
C ARG A 121 -8.76 24.89 26.93
N ALA A 122 -7.66 24.48 27.56
CA ALA A 122 -6.38 24.31 26.88
C ALA A 122 -6.45 23.15 25.85
N PRO A 123 -5.71 23.25 24.72
CA PRO A 123 -5.73 22.26 23.63
C PRO A 123 -5.45 20.82 24.08
N GLY A 124 -4.50 20.59 24.97
CA GLY A 124 -4.15 19.24 25.46
C GLY A 124 -5.32 18.55 26.17
N PRO A 125 -5.90 19.08 27.25
CA PRO A 125 -7.10 18.54 27.89
C PRO A 125 -8.31 18.39 26.97
N MET A 126 -8.47 19.29 25.99
CA MET A 126 -9.54 19.22 24.99
C MET A 126 -9.34 18.02 24.07
N LEU A 127 -8.12 17.77 23.59
CA LEU A 127 -7.77 16.60 22.79
C LEU A 127 -7.94 15.29 23.58
N ALA A 128 -7.51 15.25 24.85
CA ALA A 128 -7.69 14.09 25.72
C ALA A 128 -9.17 13.72 25.89
N GLN A 129 -10.02 14.73 26.07
CA GLN A 129 -11.47 14.54 26.13
C GLN A 129 -12.04 14.05 24.80
N ALA A 130 -11.55 14.59 23.67
CA ALA A 130 -11.97 14.19 22.32
C ALA A 130 -11.65 12.71 22.05
N LEU A 131 -10.44 12.27 22.40
CA LEU A 131 -10.04 10.87 22.24
C LEU A 131 -10.81 9.93 23.18
N THR A 132 -11.13 10.39 24.40
CA THR A 132 -12.00 9.63 25.32
C THR A 132 -13.39 9.45 24.73
N ARG A 133 -14.00 10.53 24.23
CA ARG A 133 -15.31 10.49 23.59
C ARG A 133 -15.31 9.61 22.36
N ALA A 134 -14.25 9.68 21.53
CA ALA A 134 -14.07 8.83 20.36
C ALA A 134 -14.11 7.34 20.72
N ALA A 135 -13.36 6.92 21.73
CA ALA A 135 -13.33 5.52 22.17
C ALA A 135 -14.68 5.05 22.72
N GLU A 136 -15.36 5.89 23.53
CA GLU A 136 -16.69 5.58 24.07
C GLU A 136 -17.73 5.41 22.96
N GLU A 137 -17.78 6.32 22.00
CA GLU A 137 -18.70 6.29 20.87
C GLU A 137 -18.46 5.06 19.98
N ALA A 138 -17.21 4.75 19.69
CA ALA A 138 -16.86 3.57 18.90
C ALA A 138 -17.27 2.27 19.60
N TYR A 139 -17.07 2.19 20.92
CA TYR A 139 -17.44 1.02 21.70
C TYR A 139 -18.98 0.83 21.75
N GLN A 140 -19.74 1.93 21.87
CA GLN A 140 -21.21 1.91 21.90
C GLN A 140 -21.84 1.62 20.50
N ALA A 141 -21.10 1.90 19.44
CA ALA A 141 -21.59 1.70 18.07
C ALA A 141 -21.65 0.21 17.67
N VAL A 142 -20.83 -0.62 18.29
CA VAL A 142 -20.74 -2.06 18.02
C VAL A 142 -21.69 -2.81 18.97
N ALA A 143 -22.59 -3.61 18.42
CA ALA A 143 -23.59 -4.34 19.22
C ALA A 143 -22.93 -5.35 20.17
N HIS A 144 -21.89 -6.04 19.71
CA HIS A 144 -21.14 -7.03 20.48
C HIS A 144 -19.63 -6.71 20.44
N PRO A 145 -19.15 -5.75 21.26
CA PRO A 145 -17.74 -5.39 21.28
C PRO A 145 -16.87 -6.56 21.79
N VAL A 146 -15.75 -6.77 21.10
CA VAL A 146 -14.80 -7.86 21.39
C VAL A 146 -13.44 -7.28 21.75
N GLU A 147 -12.85 -7.78 22.85
CA GLU A 147 -11.52 -7.39 23.29
C GLU A 147 -10.41 -7.96 22.39
N GLY A 148 -9.29 -7.26 22.32
CA GLY A 148 -8.20 -7.60 21.40
C GLY A 148 -8.40 -7.10 19.98
N THR A 149 -9.29 -6.13 19.79
CA THR A 149 -9.60 -5.49 18.50
C THR A 149 -9.24 -4.00 18.51
N MET A 150 -9.50 -3.30 17.40
CA MET A 150 -9.31 -1.86 17.29
C MET A 150 -10.02 -1.07 18.40
N LEU A 151 -11.10 -1.60 18.98
CA LEU A 151 -11.81 -0.99 20.12
C LEU A 151 -10.93 -0.98 21.38
N THR A 152 -10.23 -2.07 21.64
CA THR A 152 -9.27 -2.18 22.76
C THR A 152 -8.10 -1.21 22.57
N VAL A 153 -7.57 -1.12 21.33
CA VAL A 153 -6.48 -0.21 20.99
C VAL A 153 -6.91 1.26 21.15
N ALA A 154 -8.10 1.62 20.67
CA ALA A 154 -8.65 2.98 20.82
C ALA A 154 -8.92 3.33 22.29
N THR A 155 -9.45 2.38 23.09
CA THR A 155 -9.68 2.58 24.53
C THR A 155 -8.37 2.79 25.30
N ALA A 156 -7.32 2.04 24.96
CA ALA A 156 -6.01 2.20 25.58
C ALA A 156 -5.37 3.56 25.21
N ALA A 157 -5.50 3.98 23.95
CA ALA A 157 -5.08 5.31 23.50
C ALA A 157 -5.77 6.43 24.29
N ALA A 158 -7.09 6.35 24.42
CA ALA A 158 -7.90 7.31 25.18
C ALA A 158 -7.48 7.39 26.66
N ARG A 159 -7.24 6.24 27.27
CA ARG A 159 -6.75 6.16 28.65
C ARG A 159 -5.38 6.81 28.82
N ALA A 160 -4.46 6.54 27.91
CA ALA A 160 -3.12 7.13 27.92
C ALA A 160 -3.18 8.65 27.70
N ALA A 161 -4.02 9.12 26.77
CA ALA A 161 -4.29 10.54 26.55
C ALA A 161 -4.86 11.23 27.79
N GLY A 162 -5.82 10.61 28.47
CA GLY A 162 -6.44 11.13 29.70
C GLY A 162 -5.50 11.21 30.89
N ALA A 163 -4.46 10.39 30.93
CA ALA A 163 -3.42 10.42 31.97
C ALA A 163 -2.28 11.40 31.65
N ALA A 164 -2.17 11.88 30.41
CA ALA A 164 -1.13 12.79 29.98
C ALA A 164 -1.41 14.23 30.43
N ALA A 165 -0.34 14.97 30.73
CA ALA A 165 -0.38 16.40 31.00
C ALA A 165 0.50 17.10 29.96
N GLY A 166 0.15 18.35 29.62
CA GLY A 166 0.96 19.15 28.71
C GLY A 166 0.19 19.67 27.49
N THR A 167 0.89 19.81 26.39
CA THR A 167 0.37 20.31 25.11
C THR A 167 -0.50 19.26 24.39
N ALA A 168 -1.18 19.67 23.32
CA ALA A 168 -1.89 18.73 22.44
C ALA A 168 -0.94 17.68 21.83
N ALA A 169 0.29 18.07 21.49
CA ALA A 169 1.32 17.17 20.99
C ALA A 169 1.73 16.10 22.03
N ASP A 170 1.86 16.48 23.32
CA ASP A 170 2.16 15.55 24.41
C ASP A 170 1.03 14.53 24.59
N VAL A 171 -0.21 14.97 24.53
CA VAL A 171 -1.41 14.12 24.63
C VAL A 171 -1.50 13.17 23.43
N ALA A 172 -1.28 13.69 22.21
CA ALA A 172 -1.28 12.86 20.99
C ALA A 172 -0.18 11.78 21.03
N ARG A 173 1.01 12.14 21.53
CA ARG A 173 2.10 11.18 21.73
C ARG A 173 1.71 10.08 22.72
N ALA A 174 1.15 10.46 23.86
CA ALA A 174 0.72 9.49 24.88
C ALA A 174 -0.36 8.55 24.31
N ALA A 175 -1.32 9.08 23.54
CA ALA A 175 -2.33 8.28 22.86
C ALA A 175 -1.70 7.28 21.88
N TYR A 176 -0.77 7.73 21.04
CA TYR A 176 -0.04 6.90 20.10
C TYR A 176 0.75 5.79 20.80
N ASP A 177 1.52 6.12 21.84
CA ASP A 177 2.31 5.15 22.60
C ASP A 177 1.40 4.13 23.32
N GLY A 178 0.26 4.58 23.87
CA GLY A 178 -0.75 3.72 24.50
C GLY A 178 -1.41 2.76 23.50
N ALA A 179 -1.73 3.25 22.31
CA ALA A 179 -2.28 2.45 21.23
C ALA A 179 -1.30 1.34 20.78
N ARG A 180 -0.03 1.70 20.60
CA ARG A 180 1.03 0.75 20.21
C ARG A 180 1.23 -0.36 21.24
N ALA A 181 1.26 0.00 22.52
CA ALA A 181 1.39 -0.97 23.61
C ALA A 181 0.21 -1.96 23.60
N ALA A 182 -1.02 -1.45 23.47
CA ALA A 182 -2.21 -2.29 23.43
C ALA A 182 -2.26 -3.16 22.16
N LEU A 183 -1.87 -2.63 20.99
CA LEU A 183 -1.80 -3.41 19.75
C LEU A 183 -0.89 -4.63 19.89
N ALA A 184 0.26 -4.49 20.53
CA ALA A 184 1.20 -5.59 20.75
C ALA A 184 0.62 -6.72 21.62
N GLU A 185 -0.39 -6.43 22.45
CA GLU A 185 -1.04 -7.40 23.34
C GLU A 185 -2.27 -8.08 22.73
N THR A 186 -2.79 -7.58 21.61
CA THR A 186 -4.00 -8.13 20.96
C THR A 186 -3.94 -9.63 20.65
N PRO A 187 -2.77 -10.24 20.27
CA PRO A 187 -2.68 -11.68 20.05
C PRO A 187 -2.93 -12.51 21.33
N GLY A 188 -2.64 -11.94 22.50
CA GLY A 188 -2.92 -12.57 23.79
C GLY A 188 -4.37 -12.46 24.23
N GLN A 189 -5.13 -11.51 23.68
CA GLN A 189 -6.51 -11.21 24.06
C GLN A 189 -7.54 -11.88 23.15
N LEU A 190 -7.24 -12.03 21.86
CA LEU A 190 -8.13 -12.64 20.88
C LEU A 190 -7.54 -13.92 20.30
N ALA A 191 -8.17 -15.06 20.58
CA ALA A 191 -7.65 -16.37 20.21
C ALA A 191 -7.43 -16.55 18.71
N ALA A 192 -8.19 -15.87 17.84
CA ALA A 192 -7.99 -15.89 16.39
C ALA A 192 -6.63 -15.28 16.01
N LEU A 193 -6.29 -14.12 16.57
CA LEU A 193 -5.01 -13.44 16.36
C LEU A 193 -3.84 -14.25 16.94
N GLY A 194 -4.01 -14.80 18.15
CA GLY A 194 -2.99 -15.65 18.78
C GLY A 194 -2.67 -16.91 17.97
N ARG A 195 -3.67 -17.56 17.37
CA ARG A 195 -3.46 -18.71 16.47
C ARG A 195 -2.77 -18.33 15.16
N ALA A 196 -3.08 -17.16 14.62
CA ALA A 196 -2.46 -16.65 13.40
C ALA A 196 -1.07 -16.04 13.64
N GLY A 197 -0.71 -15.75 14.90
CA GLY A 197 0.55 -15.09 15.25
C GLY A 197 0.64 -13.64 14.78
N VAL A 198 -0.51 -12.95 14.63
CA VAL A 198 -0.61 -11.58 14.13
C VAL A 198 -1.29 -10.67 15.15
N VAL A 199 -1.05 -9.36 15.01
CA VAL A 199 -1.79 -8.32 15.76
C VAL A 199 -3.11 -7.99 15.06
N ASP A 200 -3.98 -7.21 15.72
CA ASP A 200 -5.26 -6.80 15.13
C ASP A 200 -5.06 -5.83 13.96
N ALA A 201 -5.61 -6.18 12.80
CA ALA A 201 -5.52 -5.40 11.57
C ALA A 201 -6.13 -3.99 11.73
N GLY A 202 -7.33 -3.89 12.30
CA GLY A 202 -7.99 -2.62 12.58
C GLY A 202 -7.22 -1.76 13.58
N GLY A 203 -6.61 -2.39 14.60
CA GLY A 203 -5.74 -1.75 15.57
C GLY A 203 -4.48 -1.14 14.94
N CYS A 204 -3.89 -1.79 13.93
CA CYS A 204 -2.80 -1.19 13.15
C CYS A 204 -3.23 0.12 12.50
N GLY A 205 -4.44 0.18 11.94
CA GLY A 205 -4.99 1.39 11.36
C GLY A 205 -5.19 2.51 12.40
N VAL A 206 -5.69 2.17 13.59
CA VAL A 206 -5.82 3.15 14.70
C VAL A 206 -4.46 3.73 15.08
N VAL A 207 -3.42 2.88 15.19
CA VAL A 207 -2.04 3.33 15.47
C VAL A 207 -1.52 4.25 14.38
N ALA A 208 -1.76 3.93 13.11
CA ALA A 208 -1.35 4.77 11.98
C ALA A 208 -2.01 6.16 12.03
N VAL A 209 -3.32 6.23 12.30
CA VAL A 209 -4.09 7.49 12.40
C VAL A 209 -3.64 8.34 13.61
N LEU A 210 -3.36 7.72 14.76
CA LEU A 210 -2.85 8.43 15.94
C LEU A 210 -1.39 8.87 15.79
N GLY A 211 -0.57 8.09 15.10
CA GLY A 211 0.79 8.49 14.73
C GLY A 211 0.79 9.73 13.83
N ALA A 212 -0.12 9.76 12.86
CA ALA A 212 -0.32 10.92 11.99
C ALA A 212 -0.80 12.18 12.77
N LEU A 213 -1.68 11.98 13.77
CA LEU A 213 -2.11 13.07 14.66
C LEU A 213 -0.93 13.64 15.45
N TRP A 214 -0.13 12.78 16.06
CA TRP A 214 1.08 13.22 16.77
C TRP A 214 2.06 13.94 15.83
N GLN A 215 2.28 13.41 14.64
CA GLN A 215 3.14 14.05 13.64
C GLN A 215 2.62 15.43 13.23
N ALA A 216 1.31 15.58 13.00
CA ALA A 216 0.70 16.85 12.64
C ALA A 216 0.91 17.94 13.71
N LEU A 217 0.83 17.55 15.00
CA LEU A 217 0.93 18.48 16.13
C LEU A 217 2.37 18.75 16.58
N SER A 218 3.31 17.83 16.35
CA SER A 218 4.69 17.94 16.84
C SER A 218 5.71 18.20 15.74
N GLY A 219 5.38 17.92 14.48
CA GLY A 219 6.33 17.87 13.36
C GLY A 219 7.31 16.69 13.43
N GLN A 220 7.17 15.76 14.39
CA GLN A 220 8.05 14.60 14.57
C GLN A 220 7.43 13.40 13.86
N GLU A 221 8.19 12.76 12.98
CA GLU A 221 7.75 11.56 12.31
C GLU A 221 7.79 10.34 13.25
N PRO A 222 6.69 9.55 13.34
CA PRO A 222 6.71 8.28 14.06
C PRO A 222 7.77 7.35 13.50
N ALA A 223 8.49 6.64 14.39
CA ALA A 223 9.45 5.64 13.92
C ALA A 223 8.69 4.56 13.11
N PRO A 224 9.19 4.18 11.93
CA PRO A 224 8.56 3.13 11.14
C PRO A 224 8.59 1.82 11.93
N GLU A 225 7.43 1.28 12.23
CA GLU A 225 7.32 -0.06 12.82
C GLU A 225 6.89 -1.05 11.75
N PRO A 226 7.65 -2.13 11.57
CA PRO A 226 7.15 -3.24 10.78
C PRO A 226 5.90 -3.80 11.48
N VAL A 227 4.80 -3.99 10.74
CA VAL A 227 3.64 -4.70 11.23
C VAL A 227 4.12 -6.08 11.69
N ARG A 228 4.14 -6.31 13.03
CA ARG A 228 4.66 -7.55 13.61
C ARG A 228 3.67 -8.67 13.33
N GLY A 229 4.12 -9.63 12.57
CA GLY A 229 3.38 -10.85 12.26
C GLY A 229 3.16 -10.98 10.77
N ARG A 230 4.10 -11.63 10.10
CA ARG A 230 3.77 -12.27 8.82
C ARG A 230 2.83 -13.40 9.20
N ALA A 231 1.58 -13.38 8.72
CA ALA A 231 0.70 -14.52 8.86
C ALA A 231 1.46 -15.74 8.31
N VAL A 232 1.96 -16.58 9.20
CA VAL A 232 2.44 -17.89 8.81
C VAL A 232 1.18 -18.60 8.36
N PRO A 233 1.08 -19.05 7.10
CA PRO A 233 -0.03 -19.89 6.70
C PRO A 233 -0.02 -21.08 7.65
N VAL A 234 -0.95 -21.12 8.60
CA VAL A 234 -1.17 -22.33 9.39
C VAL A 234 -1.58 -23.37 8.34
N PRO A 235 -0.81 -24.45 8.15
CA PRO A 235 -1.23 -25.52 7.27
C PRO A 235 -2.61 -25.98 7.78
N GLN A 236 -3.66 -25.57 7.08
CA GLN A 236 -4.97 -26.16 7.34
C GLN A 236 -4.82 -27.63 6.95
N PRO A 237 -5.13 -28.58 7.85
CA PRO A 237 -5.21 -29.98 7.43
C PRO A 237 -6.13 -30.03 6.22
N PRO A 238 -5.86 -30.89 5.20
CA PRO A 238 -6.69 -31.00 4.02
C PRO A 238 -8.12 -31.30 4.49
N GLN A 239 -8.98 -30.28 4.39
CA GLN A 239 -10.40 -30.46 4.69
C GLN A 239 -11.04 -31.12 3.49
N PRO A 240 -11.86 -32.17 3.72
CA PRO A 240 -12.71 -32.73 2.69
C PRO A 240 -13.59 -31.64 2.06
N CYS A 241 -14.00 -31.84 0.82
CA CYS A 241 -14.74 -30.90 -0.04
C CYS A 241 -16.16 -30.51 0.43
N ASP A 242 -16.41 -30.48 1.76
CA ASP A 242 -17.71 -30.15 2.36
C ASP A 242 -17.59 -28.95 3.31
N ALA A 243 -17.07 -27.80 2.79
CA ALA A 243 -17.09 -26.54 3.52
C ALA A 243 -18.42 -25.77 3.26
N GLN A 244 -19.55 -26.49 3.44
CA GLN A 244 -20.89 -25.88 3.43
C GLN A 244 -21.43 -25.57 4.84
N ASP A 245 -20.67 -25.82 5.91
CA ASP A 245 -21.12 -25.64 7.28
C ASP A 245 -20.12 -24.87 8.16
N ARG A 246 -19.90 -23.61 7.87
CA ARG A 246 -19.59 -22.61 8.90
C ARG A 246 -20.73 -21.61 8.89
N GLY A 247 -21.74 -21.86 9.74
CA GLY A 247 -22.99 -21.13 9.85
C GLY A 247 -22.81 -19.68 10.33
N GLY A 248 -22.26 -18.84 9.46
CA GLY A 248 -22.27 -17.40 9.59
C GLY A 248 -23.12 -16.80 8.47
N PRO A 249 -23.62 -15.55 8.64
CA PRO A 249 -24.44 -14.86 7.65
C PRO A 249 -23.79 -14.80 6.27
N ALA A 250 -24.63 -14.91 5.23
CA ALA A 250 -24.18 -14.99 3.84
C ALA A 250 -23.97 -13.61 3.19
N TYR A 251 -24.59 -12.56 3.73
CA TYR A 251 -24.62 -11.24 3.13
C TYR A 251 -24.13 -10.15 4.09
N GLU A 252 -23.38 -9.19 3.54
CA GLU A 252 -23.16 -7.87 4.12
C GLU A 252 -24.20 -6.90 3.59
N VAL A 253 -24.82 -6.10 4.46
CA VAL A 253 -25.75 -5.03 4.10
C VAL A 253 -25.27 -3.72 4.70
N ILE A 254 -25.02 -2.73 3.85
CA ILE A 254 -24.61 -1.38 4.24
C ILE A 254 -25.59 -0.38 3.64
N TYR A 255 -26.07 0.59 4.42
CA TYR A 255 -26.83 1.71 3.91
C TYR A 255 -26.70 2.97 4.78
N LEU A 256 -26.87 4.13 4.16
CA LEU A 256 -27.10 5.38 4.87
C LEU A 256 -28.60 5.48 5.19
N LEU A 257 -28.92 6.01 6.38
CA LEU A 257 -30.28 6.10 6.88
C LEU A 257 -30.56 7.50 7.44
N GLU A 258 -31.56 8.17 6.90
CA GLU A 258 -32.15 9.35 7.51
C GLU A 258 -33.22 8.90 8.53
N ALA A 259 -32.94 9.04 9.82
CA ALA A 259 -33.84 8.60 10.88
C ALA A 259 -33.57 9.34 12.21
N THR A 260 -34.61 9.37 13.08
CA THR A 260 -34.47 9.88 14.43
C THR A 260 -33.70 8.88 15.31
N GLU A 261 -33.03 9.36 16.36
CA GLU A 261 -32.30 8.53 17.31
C GLU A 261 -33.17 7.44 17.95
N ALA A 262 -34.42 7.77 18.28
CA ALA A 262 -35.37 6.81 18.83
C ALA A 262 -35.74 5.68 17.84
N ALA A 263 -35.84 5.99 16.56
CA ALA A 263 -36.11 4.98 15.52
C ALA A 263 -34.88 4.08 15.33
N VAL A 264 -33.67 4.62 15.40
CA VAL A 264 -32.41 3.87 15.28
C VAL A 264 -32.21 2.93 16.48
N ALA A 265 -32.60 3.32 17.69
CA ALA A 265 -32.55 2.43 18.85
C ALA A 265 -33.44 1.17 18.65
N THR A 266 -34.62 1.34 18.05
CA THR A 266 -35.50 0.23 17.68
C THR A 266 -34.91 -0.60 16.54
N LEU A 267 -34.34 0.06 15.54
CA LEU A 267 -33.68 -0.59 14.41
C LEU A 267 -32.52 -1.49 14.86
N ARG A 268 -31.65 -1.00 15.75
CA ARG A 268 -30.55 -1.80 16.31
C ARG A 268 -31.04 -3.12 16.92
N THR A 269 -32.09 -3.07 17.75
CA THR A 269 -32.67 -4.28 18.34
C THR A 269 -33.23 -5.25 17.30
N ARG A 270 -33.81 -4.72 16.21
CA ARG A 270 -34.36 -5.55 15.13
C ARG A 270 -33.27 -6.19 14.30
N LEU A 271 -32.22 -5.43 13.92
CA LEU A 271 -31.11 -5.92 13.14
C LEU A 271 -30.25 -6.92 13.91
N ASP A 272 -30.06 -6.72 15.21
CA ASP A 272 -29.35 -7.64 16.09
C ASP A 272 -29.98 -9.05 16.12
N GLY A 273 -31.31 -9.11 15.96
CA GLY A 273 -32.04 -10.38 15.83
C GLY A 273 -32.01 -11.01 14.43
N LEU A 274 -31.52 -10.31 13.40
CA LEU A 274 -31.45 -10.80 12.02
C LEU A 274 -30.07 -11.35 11.63
N GLY A 275 -29.02 -10.98 12.36
CA GLY A 275 -27.68 -11.37 12.02
C GLY A 275 -26.63 -11.00 13.03
N ASP A 276 -25.39 -10.87 12.59
CA ASP A 276 -24.25 -10.52 13.43
C ASP A 276 -23.46 -9.32 12.88
N SER A 277 -22.32 -8.99 13.52
CA SER A 277 -21.42 -7.90 13.11
C SER A 277 -22.12 -6.56 12.92
N LEU A 278 -23.21 -6.33 13.70
CA LEU A 278 -23.99 -5.10 13.62
C LEU A 278 -23.19 -3.90 14.14
N VAL A 279 -23.00 -2.91 13.28
CA VAL A 279 -22.44 -1.60 13.60
C VAL A 279 -23.37 -0.51 13.06
N VAL A 280 -23.80 0.40 13.93
CA VAL A 280 -24.63 1.54 13.54
C VAL A 280 -23.98 2.80 14.08
N VAL A 281 -23.53 3.65 13.17
CA VAL A 281 -22.81 4.89 13.47
C VAL A 281 -23.52 6.08 12.88
N GLY A 282 -23.42 7.22 13.51
CA GLY A 282 -24.06 8.44 13.02
C GLY A 282 -24.70 9.26 14.14
N GLY A 283 -25.47 10.28 13.77
CA GLY A 283 -26.18 11.22 14.65
C GLY A 283 -26.76 12.36 13.83
N GLU A 284 -27.41 13.31 14.50
CA GLU A 284 -28.02 14.48 13.84
C GLU A 284 -28.97 14.12 12.67
N GLY A 285 -29.57 12.91 12.74
CA GLY A 285 -30.53 12.44 11.74
C GLY A 285 -29.93 11.64 10.60
N LEU A 286 -28.58 11.51 10.50
CA LEU A 286 -27.90 10.72 9.48
C LEU A 286 -27.09 9.57 10.12
N TRP A 287 -27.33 8.35 9.64
CA TRP A 287 -26.75 7.13 10.17
C TRP A 287 -26.15 6.28 9.05
N ASN A 288 -25.07 5.60 9.34
CA ASN A 288 -24.51 4.51 8.53
C ASN A 288 -24.80 3.20 9.27
N VAL A 289 -25.43 2.26 8.59
CA VAL A 289 -25.81 0.94 9.11
C VAL A 289 -25.03 -0.11 8.36
N HIS A 290 -24.36 -0.99 9.13
CA HIS A 290 -23.62 -2.13 8.63
C HIS A 290 -24.04 -3.37 9.42
N VAL A 291 -24.44 -4.43 8.73
CA VAL A 291 -24.87 -5.68 9.37
C VAL A 291 -24.60 -6.88 8.45
N HIS A 292 -24.24 -8.02 9.05
CA HIS A 292 -24.14 -9.29 8.35
C HIS A 292 -25.42 -10.11 8.61
N VAL A 293 -26.10 -10.56 7.55
CA VAL A 293 -27.40 -11.24 7.63
C VAL A 293 -27.52 -12.35 6.61
N ASP A 294 -28.42 -13.30 6.85
CA ASP A 294 -28.82 -14.29 5.84
C ASP A 294 -29.96 -13.77 4.94
N ASP A 295 -30.78 -12.86 5.46
CA ASP A 295 -31.85 -12.21 4.71
C ASP A 295 -31.59 -10.70 4.55
N PRO A 296 -30.94 -10.29 3.45
CA PRO A 296 -30.65 -8.89 3.19
C PRO A 296 -31.91 -8.05 2.95
N GLY A 297 -33.03 -8.68 2.49
CA GLY A 297 -34.30 -8.02 2.31
C GLY A 297 -34.86 -7.56 3.65
N ALA A 298 -34.90 -8.44 4.65
CA ALA A 298 -35.36 -8.12 6.00
C ALA A 298 -34.54 -6.99 6.65
N ALA A 299 -33.22 -6.94 6.41
CA ALA A 299 -32.35 -5.87 6.92
C ALA A 299 -32.66 -4.50 6.28
N VAL A 300 -32.91 -4.46 4.97
CA VAL A 300 -33.34 -3.24 4.26
C VAL A 300 -34.73 -2.80 4.69
N GLU A 301 -35.67 -3.72 4.80
CA GLU A 301 -37.05 -3.41 5.26
C GLU A 301 -37.04 -2.86 6.69
N ALA A 302 -36.17 -3.36 7.57
CA ALA A 302 -35.98 -2.80 8.89
C ALA A 302 -35.54 -1.32 8.84
N GLY A 303 -34.65 -0.98 7.90
CA GLY A 303 -34.25 0.39 7.63
C GLY A 303 -35.39 1.27 7.10
N VAL A 304 -36.23 0.75 6.19
CA VAL A 304 -37.39 1.47 5.66
C VAL A 304 -38.42 1.77 6.76
N VAL A 305 -38.60 0.85 7.71
CA VAL A 305 -39.50 1.07 8.86
C VAL A 305 -38.93 2.15 9.81
N ALA A 306 -37.62 2.21 9.96
CA ALA A 306 -36.95 3.17 10.84
C ALA A 306 -36.86 4.58 10.24
N GLY A 307 -36.79 4.69 8.90
CA GLY A 307 -36.58 5.97 8.23
C GLY A 307 -36.44 5.83 6.71
N ARG A 308 -35.53 6.61 6.12
CA ARG A 308 -35.25 6.63 4.70
C ARG A 308 -33.85 6.07 4.41
N PRO A 309 -33.71 4.76 4.11
CA PRO A 309 -32.46 4.21 3.69
C PRO A 309 -32.10 4.62 2.26
N TYR A 310 -30.82 4.88 1.97
CA TYR A 310 -30.32 5.16 0.64
C TYR A 310 -28.84 4.76 0.53
N ARG A 311 -28.27 4.74 -0.69
CA ARG A 311 -26.96 4.17 -0.98
C ARG A 311 -26.81 2.75 -0.46
N ILE A 312 -27.88 1.95 -0.61
CA ILE A 312 -27.92 0.58 -0.13
C ILE A 312 -26.95 -0.25 -0.95
N ARG A 313 -26.07 -0.96 -0.25
CA ARG A 313 -25.16 -1.95 -0.82
C ARG A 313 -25.43 -3.29 -0.15
N ILE A 314 -25.55 -4.31 -0.97
CA ILE A 314 -25.69 -5.69 -0.52
C ILE A 314 -24.60 -6.49 -1.20
N THR A 315 -23.75 -7.13 -0.40
CA THR A 315 -22.64 -7.94 -0.87
C THR A 315 -22.81 -9.36 -0.37
N HIS A 316 -22.70 -10.35 -1.23
CA HIS A 316 -22.72 -11.75 -0.85
C HIS A 316 -21.28 -12.23 -0.64
N PHE A 317 -20.92 -12.67 0.57
CA PHE A 317 -19.55 -13.12 0.90
C PHE A 317 -19.03 -14.26 0.01
N GLY A 318 -19.92 -15.15 -0.45
CA GLY A 318 -19.57 -16.20 -1.40
C GLY A 318 -19.28 -15.68 -2.80
N ASP A 319 -19.91 -14.57 -3.22
CA ASP A 319 -19.67 -13.94 -4.51
C ASP A 319 -18.42 -13.05 -4.46
N GLU A 320 -18.11 -12.41 -3.33
CA GLU A 320 -16.81 -11.73 -3.14
C GLU A 320 -15.66 -12.71 -3.14
N ARG A 321 -15.76 -13.83 -2.41
CA ARG A 321 -14.76 -14.92 -2.50
C ARG A 321 -14.69 -15.50 -3.92
N ARG A 322 -15.78 -15.52 -4.65
CA ARG A 322 -15.82 -15.95 -6.05
C ARG A 322 -15.28 -14.86 -6.97
N ARG A 323 -15.56 -13.56 -6.70
CA ARG A 323 -15.00 -12.41 -7.40
C ARG A 323 -13.53 -12.23 -7.07
N ALA A 324 -13.10 -12.31 -5.83
CA ALA A 324 -11.69 -12.36 -5.45
C ALA A 324 -10.95 -13.56 -6.07
N ARG A 325 -11.64 -14.70 -6.28
CA ARG A 325 -11.15 -15.81 -7.15
C ARG A 325 -11.27 -15.52 -8.64
N THR A 326 -12.14 -14.59 -9.06
CA THR A 326 -12.41 -14.23 -10.46
C THR A 326 -11.75 -12.90 -10.84
N GLU A 327 -11.50 -12.01 -9.88
CA GLU A 327 -10.68 -10.80 -9.94
C GLU A 327 -9.21 -11.03 -9.55
N ARG A 328 -8.71 -12.25 -9.60
CA ARG A 328 -7.29 -12.41 -9.89
C ARG A 328 -7.09 -11.68 -11.20
N VAL A 329 -6.28 -10.63 -11.18
CA VAL A 329 -5.80 -9.98 -12.39
C VAL A 329 -5.47 -11.11 -13.36
N GLN A 330 -6.01 -11.07 -14.56
CA GLN A 330 -5.87 -12.21 -15.48
C GLN A 330 -4.40 -12.56 -15.64
N ARG A 331 -3.53 -11.51 -15.66
CA ARG A 331 -2.08 -11.64 -15.77
C ARG A 331 -1.36 -10.57 -14.96
N ALA A 332 -0.22 -10.94 -14.39
CA ALA A 332 0.71 -10.03 -13.74
C ALA A 332 2.15 -10.34 -14.17
N VAL A 333 3.02 -9.35 -14.05
CA VAL A 333 4.45 -9.50 -14.27
C VAL A 333 5.18 -9.35 -12.94
N VAL A 334 6.11 -10.26 -12.64
CA VAL A 334 7.01 -10.19 -11.48
C VAL A 334 8.43 -9.94 -12.01
N ALA A 335 9.02 -8.81 -11.66
CA ALA A 335 10.36 -8.43 -12.09
C ALA A 335 11.34 -8.45 -10.91
N VAL A 336 12.47 -9.15 -11.06
CA VAL A 336 13.58 -9.09 -10.11
C VAL A 336 14.50 -7.95 -10.53
N VAL A 337 14.80 -7.04 -9.61
CA VAL A 337 15.58 -5.83 -9.92
C VAL A 337 16.65 -5.55 -8.88
N PRO A 338 17.85 -5.05 -9.30
CA PRO A 338 18.97 -4.83 -8.39
C PRO A 338 18.92 -3.49 -7.64
N GLY A 339 17.90 -2.68 -7.79
CA GLY A 339 17.87 -1.36 -7.17
C GLY A 339 16.49 -0.74 -7.05
N GLU A 340 16.33 0.18 -6.07
CA GLU A 340 15.07 0.85 -5.80
C GLU A 340 14.56 1.70 -6.97
N GLY A 341 15.44 2.35 -7.74
CA GLY A 341 15.04 3.13 -8.90
C GLY A 341 14.45 2.26 -10.02
N LEU A 342 15.05 1.08 -10.26
CA LEU A 342 14.49 0.10 -11.19
C LEU A 342 13.20 -0.52 -10.66
N ALA A 343 13.08 -0.69 -9.33
CA ALA A 343 11.84 -1.19 -8.73
C ALA A 343 10.67 -0.20 -8.94
N VAL A 344 10.91 1.10 -8.76
CA VAL A 344 9.90 2.13 -9.05
C VAL A 344 9.54 2.10 -10.53
N LEU A 345 10.52 2.09 -11.43
CA LEU A 345 10.29 2.09 -12.87
C LEU A 345 9.47 0.88 -13.35
N CYS A 346 9.81 -0.33 -12.89
CA CYS A 346 9.05 -1.53 -13.20
C CYS A 346 7.67 -1.53 -12.53
N GLY A 347 7.55 -0.97 -11.31
CA GLY A 347 6.29 -0.81 -10.60
C GLY A 347 5.34 0.15 -11.32
N ASP A 348 5.83 1.29 -11.78
CA ASP A 348 5.07 2.26 -12.59
C ASP A 348 4.59 1.64 -13.93
N ALA A 349 5.35 0.68 -14.47
CA ALA A 349 4.96 -0.13 -15.62
C ALA A 349 4.01 -1.30 -15.28
N GLY A 350 3.54 -1.40 -14.03
CA GLY A 350 2.57 -2.40 -13.58
C GLY A 350 3.16 -3.74 -13.10
N ALA A 351 4.48 -3.86 -12.94
CA ALA A 351 5.09 -5.08 -12.45
C ALA A 351 5.19 -5.12 -10.92
N THR A 352 4.95 -6.29 -10.33
CA THR A 352 5.33 -6.58 -8.94
C THR A 352 6.85 -6.77 -8.89
N THR A 353 7.54 -6.01 -8.04
CA THR A 353 9.01 -6.03 -8.00
C THR A 353 9.56 -6.81 -6.81
N VAL A 354 10.68 -7.50 -7.04
CA VAL A 354 11.48 -8.16 -6.00
C VAL A 354 12.88 -7.59 -6.04
N LEU A 355 13.29 -6.95 -4.96
CA LEU A 355 14.65 -6.41 -4.83
C LEU A 355 15.64 -7.56 -4.57
N ALA A 356 16.69 -7.63 -5.36
CA ALA A 356 17.82 -8.54 -5.16
C ALA A 356 19.13 -7.77 -5.25
N ARG A 357 20.18 -8.24 -4.59
CA ARG A 357 21.50 -7.64 -4.68
C ARG A 357 22.33 -8.34 -5.75
N PRO A 358 23.14 -7.62 -6.54
CA PRO A 358 24.07 -8.24 -7.47
C PRO A 358 24.97 -9.25 -6.75
N GLY A 359 25.16 -10.43 -7.35
CA GLY A 359 25.93 -11.53 -6.75
C GLY A 359 25.22 -12.29 -5.62
N GLU A 360 24.00 -11.93 -5.25
CA GLU A 360 23.18 -12.61 -4.24
C GLU A 360 21.83 -13.00 -4.85
N ALA A 361 21.66 -14.27 -5.19
CA ALA A 361 20.41 -14.75 -5.77
C ALA A 361 19.27 -14.61 -4.75
N PRO A 362 18.10 -14.08 -5.15
CA PRO A 362 16.94 -14.02 -4.27
C PRO A 362 16.49 -15.44 -3.90
N ALA A 363 16.02 -15.62 -2.66
CA ALA A 363 15.47 -16.90 -2.25
C ALA A 363 14.26 -17.28 -3.12
N ALA A 364 14.21 -18.53 -3.60
CA ALA A 364 13.09 -19.02 -4.41
C ALA A 364 11.75 -18.87 -3.69
N ALA A 365 11.73 -18.99 -2.35
CA ALA A 365 10.54 -18.76 -1.53
C ALA A 365 10.06 -17.31 -1.61
N ALA A 366 10.97 -16.32 -1.58
CA ALA A 366 10.61 -14.91 -1.69
C ALA A 366 10.03 -14.56 -3.07
N LEU A 367 10.53 -15.21 -4.13
CA LEU A 367 9.97 -15.07 -5.48
C LEU A 367 8.61 -15.77 -5.60
N ALA A 368 8.43 -16.95 -5.01
CA ALA A 368 7.14 -17.64 -4.97
C ALA A 368 6.10 -16.79 -4.22
N ASP A 369 6.48 -16.21 -3.08
CA ASP A 369 5.64 -15.27 -2.34
C ASP A 369 5.25 -14.03 -3.19
N ALA A 370 6.18 -13.50 -4.00
CA ALA A 370 5.88 -12.38 -4.90
C ALA A 370 4.90 -12.79 -6.01
N ILE A 371 5.04 -14.00 -6.56
CA ILE A 371 4.10 -14.56 -7.54
C ILE A 371 2.70 -14.69 -6.92
N HIS A 372 2.61 -15.14 -5.67
CA HIS A 372 1.32 -15.26 -4.97
C HIS A 372 0.71 -13.90 -4.61
N ARG A 373 1.54 -12.93 -4.19
CA ARG A 373 1.09 -11.55 -3.91
C ARG A 373 0.55 -10.81 -5.14
N ALA A 374 1.00 -11.19 -6.34
CA ALA A 374 0.47 -10.63 -7.58
C ALA A 374 -1.01 -11.01 -7.83
N HIS A 375 -1.58 -11.94 -7.05
CA HIS A 375 -2.97 -12.39 -7.11
C HIS A 375 -3.49 -12.66 -8.53
N ALA A 376 -2.61 -13.11 -9.44
CA ALA A 376 -2.93 -13.38 -10.83
C ALA A 376 -3.13 -14.89 -11.10
N ARG A 377 -3.90 -15.21 -12.15
CA ARG A 377 -4.03 -16.59 -12.66
C ARG A 377 -2.83 -16.98 -13.51
N GLU A 378 -2.27 -16.00 -14.18
CA GLU A 378 -1.14 -16.09 -15.08
C GLU A 378 -0.06 -15.10 -14.64
N VAL A 379 1.17 -15.55 -14.51
CA VAL A 379 2.28 -14.70 -14.07
C VAL A 379 3.47 -14.87 -15.01
N VAL A 380 4.03 -13.75 -15.44
CA VAL A 380 5.29 -13.71 -16.18
C VAL A 380 6.39 -13.28 -15.22
N VAL A 381 7.48 -14.04 -15.13
CA VAL A 381 8.63 -13.71 -14.27
C VAL A 381 9.81 -13.26 -15.12
N LEU A 382 10.37 -12.10 -14.78
CA LEU A 382 11.55 -11.51 -15.41
C LEU A 382 12.72 -11.56 -14.41
N PRO A 383 13.65 -12.51 -14.51
CA PRO A 383 14.78 -12.63 -13.59
C PRO A 383 15.74 -11.45 -13.66
N ASN A 384 15.97 -10.90 -14.85
CA ASN A 384 16.87 -9.76 -15.15
C ASN A 384 18.35 -9.98 -14.79
N ASP A 385 18.71 -11.22 -14.49
CA ASP A 385 20.08 -11.65 -14.25
C ASP A 385 20.20 -13.16 -14.56
N SER A 386 21.32 -13.56 -15.14
CA SER A 386 21.57 -14.97 -15.47
C SER A 386 21.69 -15.85 -14.24
N GLU A 387 22.22 -15.33 -13.12
CA GLU A 387 22.40 -16.05 -11.86
C GLU A 387 21.06 -16.27 -11.12
N TRP A 388 20.08 -15.39 -11.34
CA TRP A 388 18.76 -15.47 -10.67
C TRP A 388 17.76 -16.41 -11.37
N ARG A 389 18.08 -16.86 -12.57
CA ARG A 389 17.20 -17.75 -13.36
C ARG A 389 16.84 -19.06 -12.64
N ALA A 390 17.79 -19.66 -11.92
CA ALA A 390 17.53 -20.90 -11.21
C ALA A 390 16.52 -20.68 -10.06
N ALA A 391 16.64 -19.59 -9.32
CA ALA A 391 15.70 -19.23 -8.25
C ALA A 391 14.31 -18.91 -8.82
N ALA A 392 14.24 -18.18 -9.94
CA ALA A 392 12.99 -17.87 -10.63
C ALA A 392 12.30 -19.14 -11.17
N ALA A 393 13.05 -20.08 -11.73
CA ALA A 393 12.51 -21.35 -12.19
C ALA A 393 11.94 -22.20 -11.03
N ALA A 394 12.66 -22.26 -9.90
CA ALA A 394 12.20 -22.99 -8.72
C ALA A 394 10.92 -22.36 -8.12
N ALA A 395 10.86 -21.02 -8.07
CA ALA A 395 9.66 -20.30 -7.64
C ALA A 395 8.47 -20.54 -8.58
N ALA A 396 8.71 -20.55 -9.89
CA ALA A 396 7.69 -20.85 -10.90
C ALA A 396 7.12 -22.26 -10.75
N GLU A 397 7.97 -23.27 -10.47
CA GLU A 397 7.53 -24.64 -10.23
C GLU A 397 6.65 -24.72 -8.97
N ALA A 398 7.05 -24.08 -7.87
CA ALA A 398 6.25 -24.02 -6.65
C ALA A 398 4.87 -23.39 -6.92
N ALA A 399 4.83 -22.23 -7.58
CA ALA A 399 3.58 -21.55 -7.88
C ALA A 399 2.68 -22.33 -8.86
N ARG A 400 3.26 -23.10 -9.80
CA ARG A 400 2.49 -24.00 -10.69
C ARG A 400 1.83 -25.13 -9.91
N ALA A 401 2.50 -25.66 -8.88
CA ALA A 401 1.91 -26.68 -8.00
C ALA A 401 0.67 -26.14 -7.25
N ASP A 402 0.64 -24.82 -6.99
CA ASP A 402 -0.48 -24.11 -6.36
C ASP A 402 -1.53 -23.62 -7.39
N GLY A 403 -1.41 -24.01 -8.66
CA GLY A 403 -2.39 -23.76 -9.72
C GLY A 403 -2.25 -22.42 -10.43
N VAL A 404 -1.13 -21.70 -10.26
CA VAL A 404 -0.82 -20.49 -11.02
C VAL A 404 -0.12 -20.86 -12.33
N ARG A 405 -0.56 -20.31 -13.46
CA ARG A 405 0.15 -20.49 -14.74
C ARG A 405 1.33 -19.52 -14.80
N VAL A 406 2.56 -20.02 -14.75
CA VAL A 406 3.76 -19.18 -14.69
C VAL A 406 4.66 -19.40 -15.90
N ALA A 407 5.10 -18.31 -16.54
CA ALA A 407 6.17 -18.32 -17.55
C ALA A 407 7.38 -17.53 -17.00
N VAL A 408 8.59 -18.05 -17.26
CA VAL A 408 9.84 -17.34 -16.92
C VAL A 408 10.50 -16.92 -18.23
N ILE A 409 10.61 -15.62 -18.48
CA ILE A 409 11.32 -15.07 -19.66
C ILE A 409 12.80 -14.97 -19.30
N PRO A 410 13.71 -15.53 -20.10
CA PRO A 410 15.13 -15.65 -19.76
C PRO A 410 15.92 -14.34 -19.93
N THR A 411 15.45 -13.25 -19.29
CA THR A 411 16.16 -11.97 -19.26
C THR A 411 17.47 -12.08 -18.46
N ARG A 412 18.52 -11.41 -18.94
CA ARG A 412 19.87 -11.41 -18.36
C ARG A 412 20.28 -10.05 -17.83
N SER A 413 19.51 -9.02 -18.12
CA SER A 413 19.74 -7.64 -17.69
C SER A 413 18.40 -6.94 -17.48
N ALA A 414 18.39 -5.95 -16.58
CA ALA A 414 17.19 -5.15 -16.31
C ALA A 414 16.68 -4.41 -17.55
N VAL A 415 17.55 -4.02 -18.48
CA VAL A 415 17.12 -3.36 -19.74
C VAL A 415 16.34 -4.32 -20.64
N GLN A 416 16.66 -5.60 -20.64
CA GLN A 416 15.85 -6.62 -21.34
C GLN A 416 14.49 -6.82 -20.68
N GLY A 417 14.44 -6.73 -19.34
CA GLY A 417 13.17 -6.77 -18.59
C GLY A 417 12.30 -5.56 -18.87
N LEU A 418 12.89 -4.37 -18.98
CA LEU A 418 12.16 -3.15 -19.35
C LEU A 418 11.58 -3.25 -20.78
N ALA A 419 12.36 -3.74 -21.74
CA ALA A 419 11.89 -3.98 -23.10
C ALA A 419 10.73 -5.00 -23.15
N ALA A 420 10.83 -6.09 -22.36
CA ALA A 420 9.74 -7.05 -22.25
C ALA A 420 8.48 -6.40 -21.63
N LEU A 421 8.62 -5.58 -20.58
CA LEU A 421 7.51 -4.86 -19.97
C LEU A 421 6.85 -3.85 -20.90
N ALA A 422 7.63 -3.19 -21.76
CA ALA A 422 7.12 -2.19 -22.70
C ALA A 422 6.13 -2.76 -23.73
N VAL A 423 6.23 -4.06 -24.04
CA VAL A 423 5.34 -4.76 -24.98
C VAL A 423 4.31 -5.65 -24.28
N HIS A 424 4.28 -5.66 -22.94
CA HIS A 424 3.30 -6.42 -22.19
C HIS A 424 1.87 -5.96 -22.50
N ASP A 425 1.01 -6.90 -22.89
CA ASP A 425 -0.40 -6.68 -23.18
C ASP A 425 -1.26 -7.66 -22.38
N GLY A 426 -1.90 -7.15 -21.33
CA GLY A 426 -2.81 -7.92 -20.47
C GLY A 426 -4.07 -8.44 -21.20
N ASP A 427 -4.43 -7.85 -22.32
CA ASP A 427 -5.62 -8.22 -23.12
C ASP A 427 -5.32 -9.31 -24.16
N ALA A 428 -4.06 -9.52 -24.53
CA ALA A 428 -3.63 -10.62 -25.40
C ALA A 428 -3.77 -11.98 -24.70
N THR A 429 -3.70 -13.09 -25.43
CA THR A 429 -3.59 -14.42 -24.79
C THR A 429 -2.23 -14.57 -24.08
N PHE A 430 -2.18 -15.40 -23.02
CA PHE A 430 -0.93 -15.59 -22.26
C PHE A 430 0.25 -16.00 -23.12
N ASP A 431 0.02 -16.90 -24.07
CA ASP A 431 1.08 -17.40 -24.93
C ASP A 431 1.55 -16.33 -25.94
N GLU A 432 0.64 -15.53 -26.48
CA GLU A 432 0.98 -14.42 -27.39
C GLU A 432 1.79 -13.34 -26.67
N ASP A 433 1.36 -12.95 -25.45
CA ASP A 433 2.06 -11.97 -24.64
C ASP A 433 3.46 -12.46 -24.22
N VAL A 434 3.58 -13.72 -23.75
CA VAL A 434 4.88 -14.33 -23.40
C VAL A 434 5.80 -14.39 -24.63
N VAL A 435 5.27 -14.66 -25.82
CA VAL A 435 6.03 -14.65 -27.08
C VAL A 435 6.49 -13.24 -27.40
N ALA A 436 5.61 -12.23 -27.35
CA ALA A 436 5.94 -10.84 -27.61
C ALA A 436 6.99 -10.31 -26.63
N MET A 437 6.79 -10.53 -25.32
CA MET A 437 7.74 -10.15 -24.28
C MET A 437 9.10 -10.85 -24.44
N THR A 438 9.10 -12.14 -24.80
CA THR A 438 10.33 -12.91 -25.03
C THR A 438 11.07 -12.38 -26.27
N ALA A 439 10.33 -12.04 -27.33
CA ALA A 439 10.91 -11.48 -28.55
C ALA A 439 11.56 -10.12 -28.30
N ALA A 440 10.89 -9.23 -27.57
CA ALA A 440 11.43 -7.91 -27.21
C ALA A 440 12.68 -8.03 -26.33
N ALA A 441 12.63 -8.87 -25.27
CA ALA A 441 13.80 -9.15 -24.44
C ALA A 441 14.99 -9.71 -25.26
N GLY A 442 14.70 -10.60 -26.21
CA GLY A 442 15.72 -11.22 -27.07
C GLY A 442 16.29 -10.29 -28.14
N ALA A 443 15.50 -9.31 -28.60
CA ALA A 443 15.95 -8.29 -29.56
C ALA A 443 16.84 -7.24 -28.88
N THR A 444 16.64 -6.98 -27.58
CA THR A 444 17.40 -5.99 -26.81
C THR A 444 18.79 -6.52 -26.48
N ARG A 445 19.82 -5.95 -27.11
CA ARG A 445 21.23 -6.15 -26.73
C ARG A 445 21.52 -5.35 -25.47
N TYR A 446 22.31 -5.89 -24.57
CA TYR A 446 22.65 -5.20 -23.34
C TYR A 446 24.14 -5.03 -23.14
N GLY A 447 24.51 -3.90 -22.56
CA GLY A 447 25.85 -3.59 -22.12
C GLY A 447 25.83 -3.13 -20.66
N GLU A 448 26.96 -3.29 -20.00
CA GLU A 448 27.13 -2.93 -18.60
C GLU A 448 28.53 -2.37 -18.37
N LEU A 449 28.66 -1.39 -17.48
CA LEU A 449 29.95 -0.95 -16.99
C LEU A 449 30.15 -1.45 -15.56
N ALA A 450 31.35 -1.99 -15.31
CA ALA A 450 31.79 -2.43 -14.01
C ALA A 450 33.20 -1.89 -13.73
N VAL A 451 33.58 -1.82 -12.46
CA VAL A 451 34.94 -1.48 -12.05
C VAL A 451 35.64 -2.76 -11.58
N ALA A 452 36.78 -3.05 -12.15
CA ALA A 452 37.58 -4.23 -11.78
C ALA A 452 38.09 -4.12 -10.34
N GLU A 453 37.76 -5.06 -9.48
CA GLU A 453 38.21 -5.11 -8.10
C GLU A 453 39.66 -5.63 -7.97
N ARG A 454 40.08 -6.43 -8.92
CA ARG A 454 41.39 -7.10 -8.96
C ARG A 454 41.87 -7.33 -10.38
N GLN A 455 43.17 -7.61 -10.52
CA GLN A 455 43.72 -8.08 -11.78
C GLN A 455 43.07 -9.42 -12.21
N SER A 456 42.58 -9.47 -13.44
CA SER A 456 41.94 -10.66 -14.02
C SER A 456 42.24 -10.79 -15.51
N PHE A 457 42.15 -12.03 -16.02
CA PHE A 457 42.15 -12.29 -17.46
C PHE A 457 40.69 -12.23 -17.96
N THR A 458 40.45 -11.46 -19.02
CA THR A 458 39.15 -11.30 -19.63
C THR A 458 39.23 -11.56 -21.14
N SER A 459 38.10 -11.64 -21.80
CA SER A 459 38.01 -11.76 -23.27
C SER A 459 38.67 -10.58 -24.01
N ALA A 460 38.72 -9.39 -23.41
CA ALA A 460 39.34 -8.20 -23.99
C ALA A 460 40.82 -8.03 -23.61
N GLY A 461 41.38 -8.88 -22.73
CA GLY A 461 42.76 -8.79 -22.25
C GLY A 461 42.90 -8.87 -20.74
N ILE A 462 44.00 -8.37 -20.21
CA ILE A 462 44.28 -8.33 -18.76
C ILE A 462 43.79 -6.98 -18.21
N CYS A 463 42.89 -7.00 -17.24
CA CYS A 463 42.48 -5.80 -16.50
C CYS A 463 43.26 -5.70 -15.16
N GLN A 464 43.45 -4.48 -14.69
CA GLN A 464 44.02 -4.15 -13.36
C GLN A 464 42.90 -3.72 -12.43
N ALA A 465 43.15 -3.78 -11.11
CA ALA A 465 42.22 -3.20 -10.15
C ALA A 465 42.01 -1.70 -10.42
N GLY A 466 40.75 -1.26 -10.47
CA GLY A 466 40.40 0.12 -10.78
C GLY A 466 40.11 0.40 -12.27
N ASP A 467 40.43 -0.53 -13.18
CA ASP A 467 40.04 -0.40 -14.58
C ASP A 467 38.54 -0.44 -14.74
N VAL A 468 37.99 0.34 -15.68
CA VAL A 468 36.59 0.30 -16.06
C VAL A 468 36.39 -0.75 -17.14
N LEU A 469 35.57 -1.74 -16.85
CA LEU A 469 35.21 -2.82 -17.75
C LEU A 469 33.91 -2.49 -18.45
N GLY A 470 33.91 -2.54 -19.77
CA GLY A 470 32.69 -2.49 -20.58
C GLY A 470 32.33 -3.90 -21.03
N LEU A 471 31.19 -4.40 -20.54
CA LEU A 471 30.67 -5.70 -20.91
C LEU A 471 29.59 -5.54 -21.98
N ILE A 472 29.52 -6.47 -22.91
CA ILE A 472 28.45 -6.60 -23.92
C ILE A 472 27.99 -8.04 -23.88
N ASP A 473 26.70 -8.27 -23.69
CA ASP A 473 26.06 -9.60 -23.55
C ASP A 473 26.71 -10.48 -22.43
N GLY A 474 27.29 -9.82 -21.42
CA GLY A 474 27.96 -10.45 -20.28
C GLY A 474 29.46 -10.70 -20.45
N ASP A 475 30.03 -10.48 -21.65
CA ASP A 475 31.45 -10.64 -21.89
C ASP A 475 32.20 -9.29 -21.89
N VAL A 476 33.39 -9.25 -21.29
CA VAL A 476 34.21 -8.03 -21.29
C VAL A 476 34.69 -7.72 -22.73
N ALA A 477 34.14 -6.66 -23.28
CA ALA A 477 34.45 -6.20 -24.64
C ALA A 477 35.44 -5.04 -24.68
N VAL A 478 35.47 -4.20 -23.60
CA VAL A 478 36.31 -3.00 -23.51
C VAL A 478 36.97 -2.96 -22.14
N ILE A 479 38.25 -2.60 -22.07
CA ILE A 479 38.97 -2.23 -20.84
C ILE A 479 39.42 -0.79 -20.99
N GLY A 480 39.01 0.09 -20.09
CA GLY A 480 39.35 1.51 -20.09
C GLY A 480 39.74 2.01 -18.70
N SER A 481 40.30 3.22 -18.65
CA SER A 481 40.72 3.89 -17.40
C SER A 481 39.69 4.91 -16.89
N GLY A 482 38.68 5.22 -17.71
CA GLY A 482 37.65 6.22 -17.38
C GLY A 482 36.24 5.77 -17.79
N LEU A 483 35.27 6.12 -16.93
CA LEU A 483 33.87 5.73 -17.13
C LEU A 483 33.27 6.31 -18.43
N PRO A 484 33.46 7.61 -18.78
CA PRO A 484 32.85 8.19 -19.96
C PRO A 484 33.37 7.61 -21.27
N GLU A 485 34.71 7.43 -21.39
CA GLU A 485 35.36 6.91 -22.59
C GLU A 485 35.00 5.44 -22.83
N THR A 486 34.93 4.66 -21.73
CA THR A 486 34.53 3.24 -21.80
C THR A 486 33.05 3.10 -22.17
N ALA A 487 32.18 3.96 -21.63
CA ALA A 487 30.76 4.00 -21.96
C ALA A 487 30.54 4.29 -23.45
N GLU A 488 31.20 5.32 -24.00
CA GLU A 488 31.14 5.64 -25.43
C GLU A 488 31.65 4.47 -26.30
N ALA A 489 32.74 3.82 -25.90
CA ALA A 489 33.30 2.70 -26.64
C ALA A 489 32.36 1.47 -26.66
N VAL A 490 31.66 1.20 -25.55
CA VAL A 490 30.64 0.16 -25.48
C VAL A 490 29.46 0.52 -26.38
N LEU A 491 28.93 1.72 -26.23
CA LEU A 491 27.80 2.22 -26.99
C LEU A 491 28.08 2.23 -28.49
N ALA A 492 29.30 2.67 -28.92
CA ALA A 492 29.73 2.63 -30.31
C ALA A 492 29.75 1.20 -30.88
N ARG A 493 30.22 0.22 -30.09
CA ARG A 493 30.22 -1.19 -30.52
C ARG A 493 28.81 -1.76 -30.62
N MET A 494 27.93 -1.43 -29.68
CA MET A 494 26.55 -1.88 -29.70
C MET A 494 25.80 -1.27 -30.90
N LEU A 495 25.93 0.02 -31.16
CA LEU A 495 25.31 0.72 -32.28
C LEU A 495 25.91 0.37 -33.63
N GLY A 496 27.12 -0.20 -33.69
CA GLY A 496 27.74 -0.69 -34.91
C GLY A 496 26.93 -1.78 -35.63
N SER A 497 26.01 -2.45 -34.93
CA SER A 497 25.06 -3.42 -35.51
C SER A 497 23.67 -2.84 -35.75
N GLY A 498 23.51 -1.50 -35.68
CA GLY A 498 22.23 -0.80 -35.79
C GLY A 498 21.49 -0.71 -34.43
N GLY A 499 20.36 -0.02 -34.45
CA GLY A 499 19.45 0.17 -33.30
C GLY A 499 18.50 1.32 -33.57
N GLU A 500 17.36 1.33 -32.94
CA GLU A 500 16.33 2.36 -33.01
C GLU A 500 16.16 3.10 -31.67
N LEU A 501 16.42 2.41 -30.55
CA LEU A 501 16.30 2.96 -29.21
C LEU A 501 17.52 2.59 -28.36
N VAL A 502 18.06 3.57 -27.64
CA VAL A 502 19.08 3.39 -26.60
C VAL A 502 18.45 3.67 -25.25
N THR A 503 18.46 2.68 -24.36
CA THR A 503 18.05 2.82 -22.96
C THR A 503 19.29 2.89 -22.08
N LEU A 504 19.44 3.98 -21.31
CA LEU A 504 20.52 4.19 -20.35
C LEU A 504 19.98 4.11 -18.93
N VAL A 505 20.54 3.26 -18.08
CA VAL A 505 20.21 3.20 -16.65
C VAL A 505 21.46 3.54 -15.85
N LEU A 506 21.44 4.70 -15.19
CA LEU A 506 22.56 5.27 -14.45
C LEU A 506 22.53 4.80 -12.99
N GLY A 507 23.67 4.35 -12.50
CA GLY A 507 23.88 4.05 -11.08
C GLY A 507 23.87 5.31 -10.20
N PRO A 508 23.85 5.13 -8.85
CA PRO A 508 23.62 6.22 -7.91
C PRO A 508 24.73 7.26 -7.89
N GLU A 509 25.97 6.85 -8.14
CA GLU A 509 27.15 7.73 -8.07
C GLU A 509 27.52 8.35 -9.43
N VAL A 510 26.80 8.00 -10.48
CA VAL A 510 27.07 8.50 -11.83
C VAL A 510 26.41 9.86 -12.06
N PRO A 511 27.19 10.91 -12.45
CA PRO A 511 26.64 12.24 -12.67
C PRO A 511 25.78 12.29 -13.94
N ASP A 512 24.76 13.16 -13.95
CA ASP A 512 23.89 13.40 -15.11
C ASP A 512 24.67 13.88 -16.35
N ALA A 513 25.83 14.47 -16.14
CA ALA A 513 26.72 14.88 -17.23
C ALA A 513 27.16 13.70 -18.13
N LEU A 514 27.24 12.47 -17.58
CA LEU A 514 27.53 11.29 -18.39
C LEU A 514 26.37 10.94 -19.30
N ALA A 515 25.14 10.98 -18.80
CA ALA A 515 23.95 10.74 -19.61
C ALA A 515 23.89 11.76 -20.76
N ALA A 516 23.99 13.05 -20.46
CA ALA A 516 23.99 14.10 -21.46
C ALA A 516 25.09 13.93 -22.53
N ARG A 517 26.28 13.45 -22.11
CA ARG A 517 27.39 13.15 -23.02
C ARG A 517 27.06 11.98 -23.96
N LEU A 518 26.48 10.91 -23.43
CA LEU A 518 26.10 9.73 -24.22
C LEU A 518 24.92 10.04 -25.16
N GLU A 519 23.92 10.80 -24.68
CA GLU A 519 22.81 11.29 -25.50
C GLU A 519 23.33 12.15 -26.68
N ALA A 520 24.23 13.09 -26.39
CA ALA A 520 24.86 13.89 -27.44
C ALA A 520 25.65 13.04 -28.43
N TYR A 521 26.35 12.01 -27.95
CA TYR A 521 27.06 11.06 -28.80
C TYR A 521 26.11 10.35 -29.78
N VAL A 522 24.99 9.81 -29.28
CA VAL A 522 23.97 9.15 -30.11
C VAL A 522 23.37 10.13 -31.12
N GLN A 523 22.94 11.31 -30.67
CA GLN A 523 22.32 12.33 -31.51
C GLN A 523 23.21 12.81 -32.64
N HIS A 524 24.55 12.91 -32.43
CA HIS A 524 25.47 13.34 -33.46
C HIS A 524 25.86 12.22 -34.42
N GLY A 525 25.97 11.00 -33.95
CA GLY A 525 26.44 9.86 -34.73
C GLY A 525 25.34 9.01 -35.38
N HIS A 526 24.13 9.01 -34.75
CA HIS A 526 23.05 8.08 -35.07
C HIS A 526 21.69 8.80 -35.07
N LEU A 527 21.43 9.66 -36.05
CA LEU A 527 20.26 10.57 -36.11
C LEU A 527 18.88 9.88 -36.06
N ALA A 528 18.80 8.58 -36.33
CA ALA A 528 17.57 7.80 -36.32
C ALA A 528 17.39 6.99 -35.01
N VAL A 529 18.26 7.19 -34.01
CA VAL A 529 18.24 6.45 -32.76
C VAL A 529 17.78 7.37 -31.64
N ASP A 530 16.69 7.01 -30.99
CA ASP A 530 16.21 7.69 -29.82
C ASP A 530 16.96 7.24 -28.55
N THR A 531 17.03 8.10 -27.55
CA THR A 531 17.69 7.79 -26.27
C THR A 531 16.79 8.11 -25.11
N VAL A 532 16.65 7.17 -24.16
CA VAL A 532 15.90 7.34 -22.91
C VAL A 532 16.82 7.02 -21.75
N THR A 533 16.80 7.87 -20.73
CA THR A 533 17.69 7.76 -19.55
C THR A 533 16.88 7.60 -18.27
N TYR A 534 17.27 6.63 -17.43
CA TYR A 534 16.67 6.33 -16.13
C TYR A 534 17.70 6.31 -15.02
N ARG A 535 17.25 6.45 -13.76
CA ARG A 535 18.05 6.25 -12.56
C ARG A 535 17.78 4.88 -11.96
N GLY A 536 18.80 4.01 -11.90
CA GLY A 536 18.69 2.65 -11.39
C GLY A 536 18.66 2.55 -9.85
N GLY A 537 19.14 3.61 -9.16
CA GLY A 537 19.19 3.63 -7.71
C GLY A 537 20.33 2.80 -7.11
N ARG A 538 20.26 2.55 -5.80
CA ARG A 538 21.27 1.82 -5.02
C ARG A 538 21.41 0.37 -5.54
N TYR A 539 22.63 -0.17 -5.56
CA TYR A 539 23.00 -1.51 -6.05
C TYR A 539 22.91 -1.75 -7.57
N SER A 540 22.55 -0.76 -8.36
CA SER A 540 22.68 -0.90 -9.82
C SER A 540 24.16 -0.75 -10.24
N ALA A 541 24.50 -1.35 -11.40
CA ALA A 541 25.79 -1.09 -12.06
C ALA A 541 25.97 0.42 -12.31
N PRO A 542 27.22 0.91 -12.45
CA PRO A 542 27.47 2.30 -12.82
C PRO A 542 26.68 2.75 -14.05
N LEU A 543 26.57 1.87 -15.04
CA LEU A 543 25.74 2.12 -16.21
C LEU A 543 25.28 0.78 -16.80
N LEU A 544 23.96 0.68 -17.09
CA LEU A 544 23.41 -0.33 -17.99
C LEU A 544 23.01 0.35 -19.28
N ILE A 545 23.23 -0.33 -20.39
CA ILE A 545 22.89 0.13 -21.76
C ILE A 545 22.04 -0.93 -22.43
N GLY A 546 20.86 -0.55 -22.90
CA GLY A 546 20.02 -1.34 -23.80
C GLY A 546 20.09 -0.75 -25.22
N VAL A 547 20.12 -1.58 -26.24
CA VAL A 547 19.98 -1.16 -27.64
C VAL A 547 18.98 -2.08 -28.33
N GLU A 548 17.88 -1.51 -28.79
CA GLU A 548 16.79 -2.15 -29.52
C GLU A 548 16.85 -1.82 -31.01
#